data_f10a0a4bbab31c67b100e5747604ac9c
#
_entry.id   f10a0a4bbab31c67b100e5747604ac9c
#
_cell.length_a   1.000
_cell.length_b   1.000
_cell.length_c   1.000
_cell.angle_alpha   90.00
_cell.angle_beta   90.00
_cell.angle_gamma   90.00
#
_symmetry.space_group_name_H-M   'P 1'
#
loop_
_entity.id
_entity.type
_entity.pdbx_description
1 polymer ?
#
loop_
_entity_poly.entity_id
_entity_poly.type
_entity_poly.pdbx_seq_one_letter_code
_entity_poly.pdbx_strand_id
1 'polypeptide(L)'
;VKYIVLSIDRILKEEFGIAKGLASTEEITRTVDTQPWRKKGERKDRTTREIVEPRVQILDPAVGTATFLNETIKYIYEQNFAGKQEGMWPDYANRNLVPRLFGFELMMAPYTIAHLKLGMTLRETGVDRLTNRLNVFLTNTLEEGIPQAPDLFSFGLAEAVSEESRLAAE
;
A
#
# COMPACT_ATOMS: atom_id res chain seq x y z
N VAL A 1 -8.01 17.01 3.93
CA VAL A 1 -7.71 15.58 3.97
C VAL A 1 -8.96 14.78 4.29
N LYS A 2 -9.62 14.96 5.45
CA LYS A 2 -10.86 14.24 5.86
C LYS A 2 -11.92 14.19 4.77
N TYR A 3 -12.24 15.34 4.16
CA TYR A 3 -13.22 15.43 3.09
C TYR A 3 -12.89 14.51 1.90
N ILE A 4 -11.62 14.44 1.51
CA ILE A 4 -11.17 13.59 0.39
C ILE A 4 -11.33 12.11 0.74
N VAL A 5 -10.90 11.69 1.92
CA VAL A 5 -11.05 10.29 2.38
C VAL A 5 -12.53 9.88 2.43
N LEU A 6 -13.38 10.75 2.97
CA LEU A 6 -14.83 10.53 3.03
C LEU A 6 -15.45 10.44 1.64
N SER A 7 -15.02 11.30 0.70
CA SER A 7 -15.53 11.29 -0.68
C SER A 7 -15.13 10.01 -1.41
N ILE A 8 -13.90 9.52 -1.21
CA ILE A 8 -13.44 8.24 -1.78
C ILE A 8 -14.27 7.08 -1.23
N ASP A 9 -14.49 7.03 0.08
CA ASP A 9 -15.32 6.00 0.71
C ASP A 9 -16.75 6.00 0.16
N ARG A 10 -17.33 7.19 -0.03
CA ARG A 10 -18.65 7.36 -0.63
C ARG A 10 -18.69 6.86 -2.07
N ILE A 11 -17.71 7.24 -2.90
CA ILE A 11 -17.62 6.79 -4.29
C ILE A 11 -17.52 5.26 -4.35
N LEU A 12 -16.70 4.65 -3.51
CA LEU A 12 -16.57 3.19 -3.45
C LEU A 12 -17.91 2.51 -3.14
N LYS A 13 -18.73 3.11 -2.27
CA LYS A 13 -20.06 2.59 -1.91
C LYS A 13 -21.11 2.82 -2.99
N GLU A 14 -21.21 4.05 -3.50
CA GLU A 14 -22.28 4.48 -4.39
C GLU A 14 -22.04 4.07 -5.85
N GLU A 15 -20.80 4.25 -6.35
CA GLU A 15 -20.48 4.00 -7.77
C GLU A 15 -19.94 2.59 -8.01
N PHE A 16 -19.17 2.04 -7.07
CA PHE A 16 -18.55 0.71 -7.22
C PHE A 16 -19.30 -0.41 -6.49
N GLY A 17 -20.36 -0.08 -5.73
CA GLY A 17 -21.18 -1.06 -5.02
C GLY A 17 -20.44 -1.80 -3.90
N ILE A 18 -19.36 -1.24 -3.37
CA ILE A 18 -18.57 -1.83 -2.31
C ILE A 18 -19.15 -1.42 -0.96
N ALA A 19 -19.99 -2.27 -0.38
CA ALA A 19 -20.81 -1.94 0.79
C ALA A 19 -20.01 -1.39 1.99
N LYS A 20 -18.81 -1.88 2.22
CA LYS A 20 -17.92 -1.44 3.30
C LYS A 20 -16.94 -0.32 2.88
N GLY A 21 -16.99 0.14 1.62
CA GLY A 21 -16.11 1.18 1.09
C GLY A 21 -14.62 0.90 1.35
N LEU A 22 -13.92 1.88 1.94
CA LEU A 22 -12.50 1.75 2.31
C LEU A 22 -12.21 0.62 3.32
N ALA A 23 -13.20 0.20 4.10
CA ALA A 23 -13.04 -0.90 5.07
C ALA A 23 -13.34 -2.28 4.46
N SER A 24 -13.56 -2.39 3.14
CA SER A 24 -13.87 -3.66 2.48
C SER A 24 -12.74 -4.68 2.66
N THR A 25 -13.16 -5.93 2.88
CA THR A 25 -12.29 -7.11 2.92
C THR A 25 -12.58 -8.06 1.76
N GLU A 26 -13.30 -7.57 0.74
CA GLU A 26 -13.59 -8.35 -0.46
C GLU A 26 -12.31 -8.59 -1.24
N GLU A 27 -12.20 -9.81 -1.77
CA GLU A 27 -11.08 -10.25 -2.60
C GLU A 27 -11.55 -10.51 -4.02
N ILE A 28 -10.65 -10.33 -4.98
CA ILE A 28 -10.85 -10.67 -6.39
C ILE A 28 -9.75 -11.61 -6.85
N THR A 29 -10.10 -12.53 -7.75
CA THR A 29 -9.11 -13.35 -8.45
C THR A 29 -8.77 -12.70 -9.77
N ARG A 30 -7.48 -12.47 -10.02
CA ARG A 30 -6.97 -11.90 -11.26
C ARG A 30 -5.88 -12.78 -11.86
N THR A 31 -5.94 -12.95 -13.16
CA THR A 31 -4.90 -13.64 -13.92
C THR A 31 -3.79 -12.65 -14.29
N VAL A 32 -2.58 -12.89 -13.80
CA VAL A 32 -1.41 -12.06 -14.10
C VAL A 32 -0.40 -12.83 -14.95
N ASP A 33 0.30 -12.13 -15.82
CA ASP A 33 1.43 -12.68 -16.56
C ASP A 33 2.64 -12.73 -15.62
N THR A 34 3.23 -13.90 -15.45
CA THR A 34 4.40 -14.09 -14.57
C THR A 34 5.70 -13.54 -15.16
N GLN A 35 5.69 -13.08 -16.42
CA GLN A 35 6.86 -12.55 -17.11
C GLN A 35 6.52 -11.27 -17.90
N PRO A 36 6.10 -10.18 -17.25
CA PRO A 36 5.67 -8.94 -17.92
C PRO A 36 6.81 -8.24 -18.69
N TRP A 37 8.09 -8.51 -18.35
CA TRP A 37 9.28 -7.81 -18.88
C TRP A 37 9.96 -8.51 -20.05
N ARG A 38 9.22 -9.23 -20.88
CA ARG A 38 9.78 -9.87 -22.08
C ARG A 38 10.16 -8.84 -23.13
N LYS A 39 11.33 -9.05 -23.76
CA LYS A 39 11.73 -8.29 -24.94
C LYS A 39 10.72 -8.51 -26.08
N LYS A 40 10.31 -7.41 -26.72
CA LYS A 40 9.39 -7.42 -27.88
C LYS A 40 9.94 -8.35 -28.97
N GLY A 41 9.31 -9.50 -29.19
CA GLY A 41 9.71 -10.48 -30.23
C GLY A 41 9.92 -11.92 -29.74
N GLU A 42 10.01 -12.19 -28.46
CA GLU A 42 10.08 -13.57 -27.97
C GLU A 42 8.68 -14.18 -27.85
N ARG A 43 8.34 -15.09 -28.76
CA ARG A 43 7.17 -15.96 -28.68
C ARG A 43 7.50 -17.13 -27.76
N LYS A 44 7.20 -17.01 -26.48
CA LYS A 44 7.08 -18.17 -25.57
C LYS A 44 5.70 -18.16 -24.94
N ASP A 45 5.20 -19.35 -24.61
CA ASP A 45 3.90 -19.54 -23.97
C ASP A 45 3.74 -18.58 -22.77
N ARG A 46 2.64 -17.83 -22.77
CA ARG A 46 2.30 -16.95 -21.64
C ARG A 46 2.06 -17.81 -20.41
N THR A 47 2.96 -17.77 -19.49
CA THR A 47 2.77 -18.40 -18.18
C THR A 47 1.95 -17.43 -17.35
N THR A 48 0.67 -17.70 -17.20
CA THR A 48 -0.24 -16.93 -16.36
C THR A 48 -0.42 -17.62 -15.02
N ARG A 49 -0.56 -16.84 -13.97
CA ARG A 49 -0.90 -17.31 -12.62
C ARG A 49 -2.14 -16.56 -12.14
N GLU A 50 -3.04 -17.29 -11.52
CA GLU A 50 -4.13 -16.67 -10.76
C GLU A 50 -3.61 -16.20 -9.42
N ILE A 51 -3.88 -14.95 -9.09
CA ILE A 51 -3.61 -14.37 -7.79
C ILE A 51 -4.93 -13.89 -7.17
N VAL A 52 -5.03 -14.03 -5.86
CA VAL A 52 -6.12 -13.47 -5.07
C VAL A 52 -5.59 -12.20 -4.41
N GLU A 53 -6.28 -11.11 -4.65
CA GLU A 53 -5.87 -9.80 -4.11
C GLU A 53 -7.07 -9.03 -3.56
N PRO A 54 -6.86 -8.11 -2.60
CA PRO A 54 -7.93 -7.26 -2.10
C PRO A 54 -8.56 -6.44 -3.24
N ARG A 55 -9.89 -6.43 -3.30
CA ARG A 55 -10.64 -5.64 -4.30
C ARG A 55 -10.39 -4.15 -4.17
N VAL A 56 -10.15 -3.66 -2.95
CA VAL A 56 -9.80 -2.26 -2.66
C VAL A 56 -8.38 -2.20 -2.16
N GLN A 57 -7.50 -1.63 -2.96
CA GLN A 57 -6.14 -1.27 -2.58
C GLN A 57 -6.03 0.25 -2.45
N ILE A 58 -5.21 0.72 -1.51
CA ILE A 58 -5.06 2.14 -1.19
C ILE A 58 -3.61 2.52 -1.47
N LEU A 59 -3.41 3.40 -2.44
CA LEU A 59 -2.09 3.90 -2.81
C LEU A 59 -2.03 5.42 -2.70
N ASP A 60 -1.04 5.91 -1.99
CA ASP A 60 -0.62 7.32 -2.02
C ASP A 60 0.74 7.40 -2.74
N PRO A 61 0.79 7.83 -4.01
CA PRO A 61 2.01 7.81 -4.82
C PRO A 61 3.00 8.93 -4.46
N ALA A 62 2.66 9.83 -3.55
CA ALA A 62 3.49 10.90 -3.05
C ALA A 62 3.20 11.12 -1.55
N VAL A 63 3.45 10.06 -0.77
CA VAL A 63 2.92 9.91 0.59
C VAL A 63 3.39 10.99 1.56
N GLY A 64 4.51 11.64 1.30
CA GLY A 64 5.07 12.64 2.18
C GLY A 64 5.25 12.10 3.60
N THR A 65 4.67 12.78 4.58
CA THR A 65 4.61 12.33 5.98
C THR A 65 3.38 11.47 6.30
N ALA A 66 2.83 10.80 5.30
CA ALA A 66 1.67 9.90 5.37
C ALA A 66 0.37 10.55 5.88
N THR A 67 0.10 11.79 5.49
CA THR A 67 -1.08 12.50 6.00
C THR A 67 -2.39 11.87 5.53
N PHE A 68 -2.48 11.48 4.26
CA PHE A 68 -3.68 10.81 3.70
C PHE A 68 -3.84 9.39 4.24
N LEU A 69 -2.79 8.59 4.26
CA LEU A 69 -2.83 7.23 4.78
C LEU A 69 -3.19 7.21 6.27
N ASN A 70 -2.62 8.14 7.05
CA ASN A 70 -2.94 8.29 8.46
C ASN A 70 -4.43 8.63 8.69
N GLU A 71 -4.97 9.57 7.93
CA GLU A 71 -6.38 9.91 8.00
C GLU A 71 -7.28 8.74 7.58
N THR A 72 -6.85 7.96 6.59
CA THR A 72 -7.57 6.76 6.14
C THR A 72 -7.64 5.71 7.24
N ILE A 73 -6.53 5.45 7.96
CA ILE A 73 -6.51 4.53 9.10
C ILE A 73 -7.49 5.00 10.19
N LYS A 74 -7.42 6.28 10.58
CA LYS A 74 -8.31 6.87 11.58
C LYS A 74 -9.77 6.78 11.16
N TYR A 75 -10.07 7.13 9.93
CA TYR A 75 -11.42 7.07 9.37
C TYR A 75 -11.99 5.64 9.43
N ILE A 76 -11.25 4.65 8.97
CA ILE A 76 -11.69 3.24 9.00
C ILE A 76 -11.93 2.80 10.45
N TYR A 77 -11.03 3.11 11.37
CA TYR A 77 -11.16 2.79 12.78
C TYR A 77 -12.42 3.44 13.39
N GLU A 78 -12.56 4.75 13.26
CA GLU A 78 -13.66 5.53 13.83
C GLU A 78 -15.02 5.08 13.29
N GLN A 79 -15.12 4.80 11.98
CA GLN A 79 -16.41 4.45 11.37
C GLN A 79 -16.84 3.00 11.66
N ASN A 80 -15.91 2.07 11.79
CA ASN A 80 -16.24 0.65 11.78
C ASN A 80 -15.94 -0.07 13.11
N PHE A 81 -15.00 0.41 13.91
CA PHE A 81 -14.49 -0.31 15.10
C PHE A 81 -14.68 0.45 16.41
N ALA A 82 -14.37 1.75 16.44
CA ALA A 82 -14.45 2.56 17.64
C ALA A 82 -15.85 2.52 18.28
N GLY A 83 -15.92 2.14 19.56
CA GLY A 83 -17.17 2.02 20.32
C GLY A 83 -18.10 0.89 19.84
N LYS A 84 -17.67 0.04 18.93
CA LYS A 84 -18.48 -1.05 18.35
C LYS A 84 -17.80 -2.41 18.50
N GLN A 85 -16.64 -2.56 17.87
CA GLN A 85 -15.91 -3.83 17.75
C GLN A 85 -14.40 -3.60 17.91
N GLU A 86 -13.99 -2.84 18.90
CA GLU A 86 -12.58 -2.45 19.11
C GLU A 86 -11.64 -3.65 19.22
N GLY A 87 -12.10 -4.74 19.86
CA GLY A 87 -11.30 -5.95 20.00
C GLY A 87 -10.96 -6.66 18.68
N MET A 88 -11.71 -6.39 17.61
CA MET A 88 -11.43 -6.95 16.27
C MET A 88 -10.48 -6.08 15.46
N TRP A 89 -10.25 -4.85 15.87
CA TRP A 89 -9.42 -3.90 15.13
C TRP A 89 -7.97 -4.35 14.93
N PRO A 90 -7.24 -4.85 15.95
CA PRO A 90 -5.86 -5.27 15.76
C PRO A 90 -5.70 -6.38 14.72
N ASP A 91 -6.62 -7.35 14.71
CA ASP A 91 -6.62 -8.44 13.72
C ASP A 91 -6.95 -7.92 12.32
N TYR A 92 -7.99 -7.10 12.19
CA TYR A 92 -8.33 -6.46 10.93
C TYR A 92 -7.21 -5.58 10.39
N ALA A 93 -6.59 -4.76 11.23
CA ALA A 93 -5.48 -3.88 10.83
C ALA A 93 -4.30 -4.68 10.27
N ASN A 94 -3.91 -5.76 10.96
CA ASN A 94 -2.79 -6.60 10.55
C ASN A 94 -3.09 -7.42 9.28
N ARG A 95 -4.27 -8.02 9.19
CA ARG A 95 -4.57 -8.96 8.09
C ARG A 95 -5.17 -8.30 6.86
N ASN A 96 -5.96 -7.24 7.04
CA ASN A 96 -6.73 -6.66 5.95
C ASN A 96 -6.30 -5.24 5.58
N LEU A 97 -5.90 -4.39 6.54
CA LEU A 97 -5.62 -3.00 6.22
C LEU A 97 -4.15 -2.79 5.81
N VAL A 98 -3.19 -3.18 6.65
CA VAL A 98 -1.76 -2.97 6.38
C VAL A 98 -1.30 -3.59 5.05
N PRO A 99 -1.71 -4.83 4.69
CA PRO A 99 -1.29 -5.44 3.44
C PRO A 99 -1.75 -4.72 2.16
N ARG A 100 -2.80 -3.88 2.23
CA ARG A 100 -3.37 -3.17 1.08
C ARG A 100 -3.19 -1.64 1.13
N LEU A 101 -2.38 -1.16 2.09
CA LEU A 101 -2.10 0.26 2.29
C LEU A 101 -0.68 0.56 1.80
N PHE A 102 -0.56 1.27 0.68
CA PHE A 102 0.71 1.53 0.00
C PHE A 102 1.03 3.02 -0.01
N GLY A 103 2.30 3.36 0.13
CA GLY A 103 2.79 4.72 -0.01
C GLY A 103 4.15 4.76 -0.68
N PHE A 104 4.35 5.71 -1.59
CA PHE A 104 5.63 5.93 -2.26
C PHE A 104 6.17 7.31 -1.90
N GLU A 105 7.46 7.39 -1.60
CA GLU A 105 8.14 8.64 -1.27
C GLU A 105 9.56 8.65 -1.84
N LEU A 106 9.95 9.77 -2.40
CA LEU A 106 11.29 9.95 -2.99
C LEU A 106 12.34 10.35 -1.95
N MET A 107 11.94 11.11 -0.94
CA MET A 107 12.86 11.69 0.03
C MET A 107 12.91 10.88 1.33
N MET A 108 14.11 10.61 1.83
CA MET A 108 14.35 9.83 3.04
C MET A 108 13.68 10.42 4.30
N ALA A 109 13.72 11.73 4.48
CA ALA A 109 13.19 12.36 5.70
C ALA A 109 11.67 12.18 5.84
N PRO A 110 10.81 12.56 4.87
CA PRO A 110 9.38 12.30 4.96
C PRO A 110 9.04 10.80 4.98
N TYR A 111 9.78 9.95 4.26
CA TYR A 111 9.64 8.49 4.33
C TYR A 111 9.77 7.97 5.78
N THR A 112 10.81 8.39 6.49
CA THR A 112 11.04 8.00 7.88
C THR A 112 9.91 8.50 8.79
N ILE A 113 9.47 9.75 8.59
CA ILE A 113 8.36 10.35 9.35
C ILE A 113 7.05 9.60 9.06
N ALA A 114 6.81 9.17 7.81
CA ALA A 114 5.65 8.39 7.42
C ALA A 114 5.56 7.08 8.20
N HIS A 115 6.64 6.30 8.24
CA HIS A 115 6.70 5.06 9.02
C HIS A 115 6.43 5.30 10.50
N LEU A 116 7.07 6.31 11.10
CA LEU A 116 6.87 6.64 12.51
C LEU A 116 5.41 7.02 12.78
N LYS A 117 4.84 7.92 11.98
CA LYS A 117 3.48 8.45 12.15
C LYS A 117 2.42 7.36 12.00
N LEU A 118 2.53 6.51 10.98
CA LEU A 118 1.61 5.40 10.77
C LEU A 118 1.70 4.37 11.91
N GLY A 119 2.92 4.03 12.34
CA GLY A 119 3.14 3.14 13.47
C GLY A 119 2.56 3.68 14.78
N MET A 120 2.73 4.98 15.04
CA MET A 120 2.13 5.64 16.21
C MET A 120 0.60 5.61 16.14
N THR A 121 0.00 5.96 15.01
CA THR A 121 -1.47 5.95 14.84
C THR A 121 -2.07 4.56 15.03
N LEU A 122 -1.44 3.52 14.47
CA LEU A 122 -1.89 2.14 14.69
C LEU A 122 -1.80 1.76 16.15
N ARG A 123 -0.74 2.14 16.86
CA ARG A 123 -0.59 1.89 18.30
C ARG A 123 -1.62 2.67 19.12
N GLU A 124 -1.86 3.94 18.83
CA GLU A 124 -2.87 4.78 19.49
C GLU A 124 -4.29 4.22 19.32
N THR A 125 -4.56 3.54 18.22
CA THR A 125 -5.85 2.88 17.98
C THR A 125 -5.94 1.46 18.54
N GLY A 126 -4.89 0.96 19.23
CA GLY A 126 -4.91 -0.34 19.92
C GLY A 126 -4.21 -1.48 19.18
N VAL A 127 -3.41 -1.19 18.14
CA VAL A 127 -2.58 -2.20 17.46
C VAL A 127 -1.19 -2.22 18.12
N ASP A 128 -1.01 -2.98 19.17
CA ASP A 128 0.24 -3.04 19.93
C ASP A 128 1.41 -3.60 19.13
N ARG A 129 1.13 -4.55 18.23
CA ARG A 129 2.15 -5.20 17.41
C ARG A 129 1.70 -5.34 15.96
N LEU A 130 2.55 -4.88 15.05
CA LEU A 130 2.43 -5.15 13.63
C LEU A 130 3.06 -6.51 13.31
N THR A 131 2.37 -7.34 12.54
CA THR A 131 2.87 -8.62 12.04
C THR A 131 3.59 -8.47 10.71
N ASN A 132 3.22 -7.44 9.94
CA ASN A 132 3.80 -7.13 8.65
C ASN A 132 4.45 -5.74 8.65
N ARG A 133 5.40 -5.54 7.77
CA ARG A 133 5.96 -4.22 7.48
C ARG A 133 4.87 -3.32 6.90
N LEU A 134 4.95 -2.02 7.17
CA LEU A 134 4.17 -1.01 6.47
C LEU A 134 4.68 -0.89 5.02
N ASN A 135 3.78 -0.93 4.05
CA ASN A 135 4.12 -0.85 2.64
C ASN A 135 4.33 0.62 2.19
N VAL A 136 5.22 1.30 2.90
CA VAL A 136 5.73 2.61 2.48
C VAL A 136 7.12 2.36 1.93
N PHE A 137 7.36 2.78 0.68
CA PHE A 137 8.59 2.51 -0.05
C PHE A 137 9.29 3.81 -0.43
N LEU A 138 10.62 3.80 -0.31
CA LEU A 138 11.47 4.87 -0.78
C LEU A 138 11.77 4.66 -2.26
N THR A 139 10.97 5.27 -3.12
CA THR A 139 11.03 5.03 -4.58
C THR A 139 10.60 6.25 -5.37
N ASN A 140 11.07 6.34 -6.62
CA ASN A 140 10.61 7.34 -7.57
C ASN A 140 9.42 6.80 -8.37
N THR A 141 8.24 7.33 -8.11
CA THR A 141 6.99 6.93 -8.81
C THR A 141 6.94 7.34 -10.27
N LEU A 142 7.85 8.20 -10.73
CA LEU A 142 7.91 8.67 -12.12
C LEU A 142 8.90 7.88 -12.98
N GLU A 143 9.69 7.01 -12.37
CA GLU A 143 10.62 6.13 -13.09
C GLU A 143 9.96 4.77 -13.32
N GLU A 144 10.13 4.25 -14.54
CA GLU A 144 9.74 2.87 -14.81
C GLU A 144 10.62 1.94 -13.98
N GLY A 145 10.01 0.95 -13.31
CA GLY A 145 10.69 -0.04 -12.48
C GLY A 145 11.53 -1.03 -13.30
N ILE A 146 12.32 -0.53 -14.24
CA ILE A 146 13.27 -1.34 -15.00
C ILE A 146 14.51 -1.54 -14.13
N PRO A 147 14.96 -2.77 -13.89
CA PRO A 147 16.23 -3.01 -13.22
C PRO A 147 17.35 -2.41 -14.06
N GLN A 148 17.84 -1.23 -13.71
CA GLN A 148 19.08 -0.71 -14.26
C GLN A 148 20.21 -1.57 -13.70
N ALA A 149 21.10 -2.01 -14.59
CA ALA A 149 22.34 -2.65 -14.16
C ALA A 149 23.07 -1.73 -13.17
N PRO A 150 23.60 -2.23 -12.06
CA PRO A 150 24.21 -1.39 -11.04
C PRO A 150 25.38 -0.62 -11.62
N ASP A 151 25.24 0.69 -11.69
CA ASP A 151 26.36 1.58 -12.03
C ASP A 151 27.34 1.60 -10.85
N LEU A 152 28.61 1.39 -11.14
CA LEU A 152 29.68 1.19 -10.15
C LEU A 152 29.87 2.37 -9.16
N PHE A 153 29.19 3.49 -9.36
CA PHE A 153 29.33 4.73 -8.56
C PHE A 153 28.16 5.03 -7.60
N SER A 154 27.15 4.16 -7.52
CA SER A 154 25.96 4.40 -6.71
C SER A 154 25.94 3.65 -5.37
N PHE A 155 27.08 3.55 -4.69
CA PHE A 155 27.17 2.84 -3.41
C PHE A 155 26.39 3.54 -2.28
N GLY A 156 25.54 2.78 -1.61
CA GLY A 156 24.91 3.10 -0.32
C GLY A 156 23.45 3.55 -0.41
N LEU A 157 23.19 4.78 -0.82
CA LEU A 157 21.81 5.32 -0.84
C LEU A 157 21.00 4.83 -2.05
N ALA A 158 21.68 4.70 -3.20
CA ALA A 158 21.05 4.20 -4.41
C ALA A 158 20.70 2.70 -4.31
N GLU A 159 21.47 1.93 -3.56
CA GLU A 159 21.19 0.51 -3.33
C GLU A 159 19.92 0.33 -2.48
N ALA A 160 19.78 1.13 -1.41
CA ALA A 160 18.56 1.11 -0.59
C ALA A 160 17.31 1.55 -1.39
N VAL A 161 17.42 2.59 -2.23
CA VAL A 161 16.32 3.04 -3.10
C VAL A 161 15.99 1.99 -4.16
N SER A 162 16.98 1.31 -4.73
CA SER A 162 16.78 0.28 -5.74
C SER A 162 16.10 -0.96 -5.15
N GLU A 163 16.46 -1.36 -3.93
CA GLU A 163 15.82 -2.46 -3.23
C GLU A 163 14.36 -2.15 -2.87
N GLU A 164 14.10 -0.95 -2.35
CA GLU A 164 12.74 -0.47 -2.06
C GLU A 164 11.89 -0.35 -3.34
N SER A 165 12.47 0.11 -4.44
CA SER A 165 11.79 0.19 -5.75
C SER A 165 11.43 -1.20 -6.27
N ARG A 166 12.29 -2.19 -6.07
CA ARG A 166 12.02 -3.58 -6.42
C ARG A 166 10.87 -4.15 -5.59
N LEU A 167 10.89 -3.92 -4.28
CA LEU A 167 9.82 -4.36 -3.37
C LEU A 167 8.48 -3.68 -3.67
N ALA A 168 8.50 -2.45 -4.18
CA ALA A 168 7.29 -1.74 -4.58
C ALA A 168 6.69 -2.26 -5.90
N ALA A 169 7.49 -2.97 -6.71
CA ALA A 169 7.07 -3.53 -8.01
C ALA A 169 6.58 -4.99 -7.92
N GLU A 170 6.84 -5.66 -6.80
CA GLU A 170 6.32 -7.00 -6.46
C GLU A 170 4.90 -6.92 -5.90
#